data_aff8a48b4cf9683d578ea9003fc09f76
#
_entry.id   aff8a48b4cf9683d578ea9003fc09f76
#
_cell.length_a   1.000
_cell.length_b   1.000
_cell.length_c   1.000
_cell.angle_alpha   90.00
_cell.angle_beta   90.00
_cell.angle_gamma   90.00
#
_symmetry.space_group_name_H-M   'P 1'
#
loop_
_entity.id
_entity.type
_entity.pdbx_description
1 polymer ?
#
loop_
_entity_poly.entity_id
_entity_poly.type
_entity_poly.pdbx_seq_one_letter_code
_entity_poly.pdbx_strand_id
1 'polypeptide(L)'
;SMPFAQHHYPFENKETFEKQFPAQFISEAVDQTRGWFYSLLAISTLLFNKAPYENVIVLGLVQDENGQKMSKSKGNAVDPFDALQTYGADAIRWYFYTSSAPWLPSRFAGKTVVEGQRKFMGTLWNTYAFFVLYANIDNFDATKYSLEYDKLAVMDKWLLSRLESTVKAVDDNLANYRIPEAAKALQSFVDDMSNWYVRRSRERFWAKGMEQDKINAYMTLYTALVTVAKAAAPMIPFMTEDIYQNLVKSIDASAPESIHLCDFPEVHENWIDPKMEEDMADLLEIVVMGRAARNTANIKNRQPIGTMYVKSEFQLSEFYKEIIKDELNIKEVVFKDDIADFISYSFKPQMRTVGPKYGKLLNKIKATLSELDGNKAMAELKSTGELKLDIDGQEIVLLEEDLLIDMAQMEGYVSESDHTITVVLDTNLTPELIEEGFVRELVSKIQTMRKEAGFEVMDKIRVYAKDNDKIVSIMKNHGDEIKSEVLAEEIVTGETKGYEKEWNINSEKVTMAVERI
;
A
#
# COMPACT_ATOMS: atom_id res chain seq x y z
N SER A 1 -25.34 -13.28 40.34
CA SER A 1 -26.66 -13.46 41.02
C SER A 1 -27.75 -12.70 40.25
N MET A 2 -27.49 -11.52 39.79
CA MET A 2 -28.53 -10.67 39.12
C MET A 2 -29.11 -11.29 37.85
N PRO A 3 -28.39 -11.97 36.97
CA PRO A 3 -29.00 -12.52 35.74
C PRO A 3 -30.19 -13.43 36.00
N PHE A 4 -30.15 -14.34 36.95
CA PHE A 4 -31.30 -15.18 37.27
C PHE A 4 -32.30 -14.46 38.18
N ALA A 5 -31.86 -13.60 39.08
CA ALA A 5 -32.72 -12.87 39.99
C ALA A 5 -33.65 -11.89 39.25
N GLN A 6 -33.15 -11.20 38.22
CA GLN A 6 -33.99 -10.25 37.45
C GLN A 6 -35.07 -10.97 36.64
N HIS A 7 -34.92 -12.24 36.32
CA HIS A 7 -35.93 -13.04 35.65
C HIS A 7 -36.88 -13.72 36.61
N HIS A 8 -36.67 -13.60 37.95
CA HIS A 8 -37.39 -14.31 39.02
C HIS A 8 -37.35 -15.85 38.86
N TYR A 9 -36.25 -16.33 38.26
CA TYR A 9 -36.04 -17.76 38.05
C TYR A 9 -35.93 -18.49 39.38
N PRO A 10 -36.51 -19.68 39.55
CA PRO A 10 -37.22 -20.50 38.55
C PRO A 10 -38.75 -20.32 38.55
N PHE A 11 -39.27 -19.31 39.22
CA PHE A 11 -40.70 -19.13 39.45
C PHE A 11 -41.40 -18.42 38.27
N GLU A 12 -40.70 -17.52 37.60
CA GLU A 12 -41.16 -16.76 36.44
C GLU A 12 -40.09 -16.75 35.34
N ASN A 13 -40.49 -16.45 34.10
CA ASN A 13 -39.62 -16.20 32.94
C ASN A 13 -38.56 -17.29 32.71
N LYS A 14 -38.86 -18.54 33.05
CA LYS A 14 -37.90 -19.65 32.95
C LYS A 14 -37.34 -19.84 31.55
N GLU A 15 -38.20 -19.83 30.53
CA GLU A 15 -37.75 -19.98 29.13
C GLU A 15 -36.84 -18.83 28.67
N THR A 16 -37.11 -17.59 29.07
CA THR A 16 -36.30 -16.44 28.76
C THR A 16 -34.91 -16.57 29.38
N PHE A 17 -34.86 -16.97 30.64
CA PHE A 17 -33.57 -17.21 31.33
C PHE A 17 -32.78 -18.34 30.66
N GLU A 18 -33.41 -19.48 30.38
CA GLU A 18 -32.75 -20.66 29.80
C GLU A 18 -32.19 -20.38 28.39
N LYS A 19 -32.80 -19.48 27.60
CA LYS A 19 -32.30 -19.01 26.31
C LYS A 19 -31.10 -18.07 26.41
N GLN A 20 -30.93 -17.40 27.55
CA GLN A 20 -29.85 -16.41 27.77
C GLN A 20 -28.75 -16.89 28.71
N PHE A 21 -28.87 -18.11 29.22
CA PHE A 21 -27.92 -18.69 30.16
C PHE A 21 -27.31 -20.00 29.61
N PRO A 22 -25.99 -20.09 29.54
CA PRO A 22 -24.98 -19.08 29.91
C PRO A 22 -24.95 -17.89 28.94
N ALA A 23 -24.41 -16.75 29.38
CA ALA A 23 -24.18 -15.61 28.51
C ALA A 23 -23.14 -15.98 27.43
N GLN A 24 -23.39 -15.61 26.19
CA GLN A 24 -22.47 -15.91 25.09
C GLN A 24 -21.12 -15.19 25.25
N PHE A 25 -21.15 -13.97 25.80
CA PHE A 25 -19.95 -13.14 25.94
C PHE A 25 -20.07 -12.19 27.13
N ILE A 26 -18.97 -12.06 27.89
CA ILE A 26 -18.77 -10.99 28.87
C ILE A 26 -17.38 -10.40 28.75
N SER A 27 -17.20 -9.13 29.14
CA SER A 27 -15.91 -8.46 29.13
C SER A 27 -15.81 -7.43 30.23
N GLU A 28 -14.71 -7.42 30.93
CA GLU A 28 -14.31 -6.42 31.93
C GLU A 28 -12.79 -6.47 32.15
N ALA A 29 -12.27 -5.56 32.98
CA ALA A 29 -10.84 -5.50 33.28
C ALA A 29 -10.37 -6.64 34.19
N VAL A 30 -9.06 -6.83 34.26
CA VAL A 30 -8.39 -7.95 34.96
C VAL A 30 -8.68 -8.04 36.46
N ASP A 31 -9.02 -6.93 37.12
CA ASP A 31 -9.40 -6.89 38.53
C ASP A 31 -10.69 -7.69 38.81
N GLN A 32 -11.56 -7.87 37.81
CA GLN A 32 -12.80 -8.64 37.93
C GLN A 32 -12.60 -10.16 38.03
N THR A 33 -11.39 -10.65 37.86
CA THR A 33 -11.00 -12.02 38.21
C THR A 33 -11.14 -12.29 39.72
N ARG A 34 -11.09 -11.24 40.54
CA ARG A 34 -11.34 -11.27 41.99
C ARG A 34 -12.62 -10.53 42.40
N GLY A 35 -13.49 -10.28 41.43
CA GLY A 35 -14.74 -9.55 41.60
C GLY A 35 -15.88 -10.21 40.86
N TRP A 36 -16.38 -9.55 39.82
CA TRP A 36 -17.57 -9.94 39.07
C TRP A 36 -17.46 -11.31 38.40
N PHE A 37 -16.38 -11.61 37.71
CA PHE A 37 -16.19 -12.90 37.05
C PHE A 37 -16.22 -14.06 38.05
N TYR A 38 -15.51 -13.91 39.19
CA TYR A 38 -15.48 -14.90 40.24
C TYR A 38 -16.85 -15.08 40.91
N SER A 39 -17.54 -13.97 41.22
CA SER A 39 -18.85 -14.03 41.87
C SER A 39 -19.90 -14.71 40.99
N LEU A 40 -19.91 -14.38 39.68
CA LEU A 40 -20.79 -15.07 38.73
C LEU A 40 -20.49 -16.57 38.67
N LEU A 41 -19.22 -16.93 38.54
CA LEU A 41 -18.81 -18.33 38.45
C LEU A 41 -19.18 -19.11 39.70
N ALA A 42 -18.90 -18.57 40.90
CA ALA A 42 -19.19 -19.23 42.18
C ALA A 42 -20.71 -19.48 42.35
N ILE A 43 -21.53 -18.46 42.10
CA ILE A 43 -22.98 -18.58 42.23
C ILE A 43 -23.56 -19.56 41.20
N SER A 44 -23.13 -19.47 39.96
CA SER A 44 -23.59 -20.32 38.89
C SER A 44 -23.21 -21.79 39.10
N THR A 45 -22.00 -22.04 39.58
CA THR A 45 -21.54 -23.40 39.91
C THR A 45 -22.35 -24.00 41.05
N LEU A 46 -22.62 -23.20 42.09
CA LEU A 46 -23.41 -23.67 43.24
C LEU A 46 -24.88 -23.98 42.89
N LEU A 47 -25.48 -23.15 42.02
CA LEU A 47 -26.90 -23.28 41.71
C LEU A 47 -27.18 -24.18 40.51
N PHE A 48 -26.34 -24.14 39.49
CA PHE A 48 -26.58 -24.77 38.20
C PHE A 48 -25.52 -25.82 37.81
N ASN A 49 -24.43 -25.93 38.55
CA ASN A 49 -23.25 -26.75 38.21
C ASN A 49 -22.75 -26.47 36.77
N LYS A 50 -22.78 -25.20 36.36
CA LYS A 50 -22.49 -24.75 35.00
C LYS A 50 -21.81 -23.37 35.02
N ALA A 51 -20.90 -23.11 34.08
CA ALA A 51 -20.34 -21.77 33.89
C ALA A 51 -21.42 -20.77 33.49
N PRO A 52 -21.36 -19.50 33.94
CA PRO A 52 -22.37 -18.49 33.64
C PRO A 52 -22.14 -17.78 32.29
N TYR A 53 -21.02 -18.04 31.62
CA TYR A 53 -20.63 -17.46 30.35
C TYR A 53 -19.85 -18.47 29.52
N GLU A 54 -19.95 -18.33 28.21
CA GLU A 54 -19.23 -19.17 27.23
C GLU A 54 -17.87 -18.57 26.89
N ASN A 55 -17.84 -17.24 26.67
CA ASN A 55 -16.66 -16.50 26.31
C ASN A 55 -16.45 -15.31 27.27
N VAL A 56 -15.19 -15.06 27.63
CA VAL A 56 -14.80 -13.88 28.41
C VAL A 56 -13.52 -13.27 27.85
N ILE A 57 -13.56 -11.96 27.59
CA ILE A 57 -12.37 -11.19 27.29
C ILE A 57 -12.03 -10.35 28.51
N VAL A 58 -10.85 -10.61 29.05
CA VAL A 58 -10.31 -9.89 30.22
C VAL A 58 -9.44 -8.74 29.69
N LEU A 59 -9.91 -7.51 29.82
CA LEU A 59 -9.22 -6.34 29.27
C LEU A 59 -7.95 -6.01 30.04
N GLY A 60 -6.89 -5.69 29.29
CA GLY A 60 -5.65 -5.14 29.82
C GLY A 60 -5.80 -3.71 30.32
N LEU A 61 -4.83 -3.25 31.08
CA LEU A 61 -4.82 -1.89 31.62
C LEU A 61 -4.38 -0.88 30.55
N VAL A 62 -5.04 0.28 30.53
CA VAL A 62 -4.59 1.42 29.73
C VAL A 62 -3.50 2.16 30.51
N GLN A 63 -2.36 2.34 29.88
CA GLN A 63 -1.17 3.01 30.40
C GLN A 63 -0.94 4.36 29.69
N ASP A 64 -0.14 5.23 30.30
CA ASP A 64 0.31 6.44 29.61
C ASP A 64 1.29 6.13 28.45
N GLU A 65 1.71 7.15 27.72
CA GLU A 65 2.63 7.01 26.58
C GLU A 65 3.97 6.35 26.94
N ASN A 66 4.39 6.45 28.21
CA ASN A 66 5.63 5.86 28.74
C ASN A 66 5.43 4.43 29.29
N GLY A 67 4.22 3.87 29.22
CA GLY A 67 3.89 2.57 29.75
C GLY A 67 3.70 2.55 31.28
N GLN A 68 3.47 3.69 31.90
CA GLN A 68 3.21 3.80 33.33
C GLN A 68 1.71 3.70 33.61
N LYS A 69 1.34 3.08 34.74
CA LYS A 69 -0.04 3.07 35.19
C LYS A 69 -0.55 4.50 35.40
N MET A 70 -1.64 4.85 34.75
CA MET A 70 -2.31 6.12 34.93
C MET A 70 -2.88 6.27 36.32
N SER A 71 -2.67 7.42 36.96
CA SER A 71 -3.30 7.77 38.23
C SER A 71 -3.46 9.30 38.35
N LYS A 72 -4.56 9.72 38.99
CA LYS A 72 -4.81 11.15 39.25
C LYS A 72 -3.71 11.77 40.09
N SER A 73 -3.16 11.00 41.05
CA SER A 73 -2.09 11.47 41.96
C SER A 73 -0.75 11.73 41.27
N LYS A 74 -0.48 11.06 40.14
CA LYS A 74 0.73 11.26 39.33
C LYS A 74 0.56 12.31 38.23
N GLY A 75 -0.67 12.80 37.99
CA GLY A 75 -0.97 13.78 36.95
C GLY A 75 -0.82 13.25 35.51
N ASN A 76 -0.72 11.92 35.33
CA ASN A 76 -0.57 11.28 34.03
C ASN A 76 -1.86 10.61 33.53
N ALA A 77 -2.98 10.88 34.19
CA ALA A 77 -4.29 10.39 33.76
C ALA A 77 -4.83 11.26 32.61
N VAL A 78 -5.30 10.62 31.55
CA VAL A 78 -6.00 11.29 30.45
C VAL A 78 -7.48 11.36 30.81
N ASP A 79 -8.08 12.54 30.70
CA ASP A 79 -9.51 12.70 30.85
C ASP A 79 -10.21 12.16 29.57
N PRO A 80 -11.14 11.19 29.69
CA PRO A 80 -11.81 10.62 28.53
C PRO A 80 -12.63 11.63 27.72
N PHE A 81 -13.23 12.62 28.38
CA PHE A 81 -14.04 13.63 27.69
C PHE A 81 -13.17 14.60 26.90
N ASP A 82 -12.03 15.01 27.45
CA ASP A 82 -11.04 15.84 26.74
C ASP A 82 -10.48 15.08 25.52
N ALA A 83 -10.21 13.79 25.67
CA ALA A 83 -9.76 12.95 24.57
C ALA A 83 -10.84 12.81 23.47
N LEU A 84 -12.11 12.61 23.85
CA LEU A 84 -13.25 12.54 22.92
C LEU A 84 -13.43 13.86 22.15
N GLN A 85 -13.27 15.00 22.81
CA GLN A 85 -13.37 16.32 22.17
C GLN A 85 -12.19 16.56 21.21
N THR A 86 -10.99 16.09 21.57
CA THR A 86 -9.77 16.33 20.79
C THR A 86 -9.67 15.44 19.56
N TYR A 87 -9.98 14.17 19.69
CA TYR A 87 -9.73 13.17 18.64
C TYR A 87 -11.01 12.64 17.97
N GLY A 88 -12.16 12.77 18.62
CA GLY A 88 -13.41 12.15 18.23
C GLY A 88 -13.52 10.67 18.65
N ALA A 89 -14.74 10.21 18.83
CA ALA A 89 -15.03 8.88 19.35
C ALA A 89 -14.52 7.77 18.42
N ASP A 90 -14.75 7.89 17.12
CA ASP A 90 -14.34 6.90 16.14
C ASP A 90 -12.81 6.71 16.10
N ALA A 91 -12.02 7.79 16.20
CA ALA A 91 -10.57 7.71 16.20
C ALA A 91 -10.04 6.97 17.44
N ILE A 92 -10.65 7.24 18.61
CA ILE A 92 -10.29 6.55 19.85
C ILE A 92 -10.69 5.07 19.80
N ARG A 93 -11.89 4.75 19.31
CA ARG A 93 -12.36 3.38 19.12
C ARG A 93 -11.42 2.62 18.17
N TRP A 94 -11.12 3.20 17.02
CA TRP A 94 -10.20 2.62 16.03
C TRP A 94 -8.82 2.36 16.63
N TYR A 95 -8.30 3.32 17.39
CA TYR A 95 -7.03 3.15 18.10
C TYR A 95 -7.03 1.92 19.01
N PHE A 96 -8.05 1.74 19.86
CA PHE A 96 -8.12 0.59 20.76
C PHE A 96 -8.31 -0.74 20.04
N TYR A 97 -8.97 -0.74 18.89
CA TYR A 97 -9.12 -1.96 18.09
C TYR A 97 -7.87 -2.34 17.31
N THR A 98 -6.98 -1.41 17.04
CA THR A 98 -5.77 -1.63 16.22
C THR A 98 -4.46 -1.70 17.00
N SER A 99 -4.41 -1.16 18.21
CA SER A 99 -3.16 -0.98 18.96
C SER A 99 -2.57 -2.29 19.49
N SER A 100 -3.40 -3.18 20.03
CA SER A 100 -2.98 -4.47 20.59
C SER A 100 -4.18 -5.38 20.83
N ALA A 101 -3.92 -6.66 21.10
CA ALA A 101 -4.97 -7.56 21.57
C ALA A 101 -5.61 -7.02 22.86
N PRO A 102 -6.96 -7.13 23.03
CA PRO A 102 -7.68 -6.49 24.13
C PRO A 102 -7.19 -6.87 25.53
N TRP A 103 -6.63 -8.05 25.70
CA TRP A 103 -6.10 -8.55 26.98
C TRP A 103 -4.68 -8.08 27.30
N LEU A 104 -4.02 -7.40 26.37
CA LEU A 104 -2.69 -6.84 26.62
C LEU A 104 -2.81 -5.39 27.13
N PRO A 105 -1.86 -4.93 27.97
CA PRO A 105 -1.78 -3.53 28.30
C PRO A 105 -1.60 -2.65 27.06
N SER A 106 -2.40 -1.60 26.91
CA SER A 106 -2.28 -0.63 25.80
C SER A 106 -1.74 0.70 26.30
N ARG A 107 -0.87 1.34 25.50
CA ARG A 107 -0.32 2.67 25.81
C ARG A 107 -1.13 3.72 25.07
N PHE A 108 -1.77 4.63 25.80
CA PHE A 108 -2.52 5.71 25.16
C PHE A 108 -1.58 6.87 24.79
N ALA A 109 -1.41 7.11 23.50
CA ALA A 109 -0.62 8.23 22.98
C ALA A 109 -1.40 8.97 21.90
N GLY A 110 -1.65 10.26 22.10
CA GLY A 110 -2.44 11.07 21.16
C GLY A 110 -1.90 11.07 19.73
N LYS A 111 -0.57 11.05 19.57
CA LYS A 111 0.07 10.95 18.24
C LYS A 111 -0.35 9.69 17.48
N THR A 112 -0.42 8.55 18.16
CA THR A 112 -0.81 7.26 17.56
C THR A 112 -2.29 7.24 17.21
N VAL A 113 -3.14 7.89 18.03
CA VAL A 113 -4.58 8.06 17.70
C VAL A 113 -4.74 8.85 16.40
N VAL A 114 -4.06 10.00 16.29
CA VAL A 114 -4.10 10.84 15.07
C VAL A 114 -3.53 10.13 13.86
N GLU A 115 -2.46 9.35 14.03
CA GLU A 115 -1.88 8.57 12.94
C GLU A 115 -2.84 7.49 12.42
N GLY A 116 -3.49 6.73 13.31
CA GLY A 116 -4.50 5.74 12.96
C GLY A 116 -5.71 6.38 12.27
N GLN A 117 -6.19 7.51 12.82
CA GLN A 117 -7.26 8.29 12.18
C GLN A 117 -6.90 8.70 10.75
N ARG A 118 -5.71 9.28 10.56
CA ARG A 118 -5.27 9.75 9.24
C ARG A 118 -5.11 8.60 8.23
N LYS A 119 -4.48 7.50 8.64
CA LYS A 119 -4.18 6.36 7.75
C LYS A 119 -5.43 5.63 7.29
N PHE A 120 -6.38 5.37 8.17
CA PHE A 120 -7.57 4.61 7.84
C PHE A 120 -8.77 5.51 7.54
N MET A 121 -9.23 6.25 8.53
CA MET A 121 -10.45 7.07 8.41
C MET A 121 -10.26 8.17 7.36
N GLY A 122 -9.11 8.88 7.37
CA GLY A 122 -8.81 9.91 6.38
C GLY A 122 -8.74 9.35 4.96
N THR A 123 -8.16 8.17 4.76
CA THR A 123 -8.08 7.51 3.46
C THR A 123 -9.48 7.08 2.98
N LEU A 124 -10.28 6.47 3.84
CA LEU A 124 -11.67 6.10 3.52
C LEU A 124 -12.52 7.33 3.18
N TRP A 125 -12.41 8.39 3.99
CA TRP A 125 -13.13 9.64 3.75
C TRP A 125 -12.75 10.31 2.44
N ASN A 126 -11.48 10.38 2.13
CA ASN A 126 -11.01 10.95 0.86
C ASN A 126 -11.49 10.14 -0.35
N THR A 127 -11.54 8.82 -0.23
CA THR A 127 -12.09 7.95 -1.29
C THR A 127 -13.59 8.16 -1.46
N TYR A 128 -14.32 8.25 -0.36
CA TYR A 128 -15.74 8.60 -0.36
C TYR A 128 -15.98 10.00 -0.95
N ALA A 129 -15.22 11.00 -0.54
CA ALA A 129 -15.35 12.37 -1.06
C ALA A 129 -15.05 12.45 -2.56
N PHE A 130 -14.07 11.69 -3.05
CA PHE A 130 -13.79 11.53 -4.48
C PHE A 130 -15.01 10.97 -5.22
N PHE A 131 -15.61 9.89 -4.70
CA PHE A 131 -16.80 9.31 -5.30
C PHE A 131 -17.95 10.33 -5.36
N VAL A 132 -18.27 10.97 -4.25
CA VAL A 132 -19.39 11.94 -4.15
C VAL A 132 -19.18 13.13 -5.08
N LEU A 133 -17.93 13.64 -5.17
CA LEU A 133 -17.62 14.75 -6.06
C LEU A 133 -18.00 14.44 -7.51
N TYR A 134 -17.53 13.32 -8.03
CA TYR A 134 -17.78 12.94 -9.43
C TYR A 134 -19.21 12.44 -9.64
N ALA A 135 -19.78 11.72 -8.71
CA ALA A 135 -21.19 11.31 -8.75
C ALA A 135 -22.12 12.53 -8.87
N ASN A 136 -21.84 13.61 -8.15
CA ASN A 136 -22.61 14.85 -8.24
C ASN A 136 -22.42 15.56 -9.60
N ILE A 137 -21.20 15.61 -10.12
CA ILE A 137 -20.90 16.20 -11.43
C ILE A 137 -21.64 15.45 -12.55
N ASP A 138 -21.63 14.12 -12.49
CA ASP A 138 -22.25 13.26 -13.51
C ASP A 138 -23.73 12.96 -13.23
N ASN A 139 -24.31 13.44 -12.14
CA ASN A 139 -25.66 13.10 -11.66
C ASN A 139 -25.88 11.57 -11.58
N PHE A 140 -24.86 10.86 -11.07
CA PHE A 140 -24.88 9.42 -10.94
C PHE A 140 -25.82 8.98 -9.81
N ASP A 141 -26.68 8.02 -10.12
CA ASP A 141 -27.63 7.42 -9.16
C ASP A 141 -27.48 5.89 -9.26
N ALA A 142 -26.91 5.29 -8.21
CA ALA A 142 -26.62 3.86 -8.17
C ALA A 142 -27.88 2.97 -8.31
N THR A 143 -29.07 3.49 -7.96
CA THR A 143 -30.32 2.73 -8.07
C THR A 143 -30.77 2.51 -9.53
N LYS A 144 -30.21 3.26 -10.46
CA LYS A 144 -30.52 3.18 -11.90
C LYS A 144 -29.64 2.19 -12.67
N TYR A 145 -28.64 1.64 -12.04
CA TYR A 145 -27.67 0.75 -12.67
C TYR A 145 -27.55 -0.55 -11.89
N SER A 146 -27.06 -1.60 -12.56
CA SER A 146 -26.72 -2.87 -11.94
C SER A 146 -25.25 -3.18 -12.15
N LEU A 147 -24.64 -3.83 -11.17
CA LEU A 147 -23.27 -4.33 -11.29
C LEU A 147 -23.33 -5.67 -12.03
N GLU A 148 -22.79 -5.69 -13.27
CA GLU A 148 -22.73 -6.86 -14.12
C GLU A 148 -21.29 -7.41 -14.11
N TYR A 149 -21.00 -8.34 -13.19
CA TYR A 149 -19.65 -8.82 -12.92
C TYR A 149 -18.89 -9.28 -14.17
N ASP A 150 -19.53 -9.98 -15.10
CA ASP A 150 -18.89 -10.50 -16.30
C ASP A 150 -18.40 -9.41 -17.27
N LYS A 151 -19.00 -8.22 -17.19
CA LYS A 151 -18.65 -7.06 -18.03
C LYS A 151 -17.62 -6.14 -17.40
N LEU A 152 -17.17 -6.43 -16.20
CA LEU A 152 -16.23 -5.60 -15.47
C LEU A 152 -14.80 -5.74 -16.00
N ALA A 153 -14.03 -4.65 -15.94
CA ALA A 153 -12.60 -4.66 -16.21
C ALA A 153 -11.85 -5.47 -15.12
N VAL A 154 -10.63 -5.89 -15.43
CA VAL A 154 -9.80 -6.67 -14.48
C VAL A 154 -9.60 -5.96 -13.16
N MET A 155 -9.36 -4.65 -13.17
CA MET A 155 -9.20 -3.86 -11.93
C MET A 155 -10.47 -3.79 -11.09
N ASP A 156 -11.65 -3.76 -11.73
CA ASP A 156 -12.93 -3.80 -11.02
C ASP A 156 -13.13 -5.16 -10.33
N LYS A 157 -12.87 -6.24 -11.07
CA LYS A 157 -12.94 -7.62 -10.54
C LYS A 157 -11.96 -7.84 -9.40
N TRP A 158 -10.73 -7.31 -9.53
CA TRP A 158 -9.74 -7.37 -8.46
C TRP A 158 -10.22 -6.65 -7.20
N LEU A 159 -10.75 -5.43 -7.31
CA LEU A 159 -11.25 -4.71 -6.13
C LEU A 159 -12.40 -5.48 -5.46
N LEU A 160 -13.32 -6.02 -6.23
CA LEU A 160 -14.43 -6.81 -5.68
C LEU A 160 -13.96 -8.12 -5.04
N SER A 161 -13.01 -8.83 -5.64
CA SER A 161 -12.39 -10.02 -5.04
C SER A 161 -11.73 -9.67 -3.70
N ARG A 162 -10.91 -8.60 -3.66
CA ARG A 162 -10.31 -8.08 -2.42
C ARG A 162 -11.34 -7.68 -1.37
N LEU A 163 -12.46 -7.08 -1.82
CA LEU A 163 -13.56 -6.73 -0.93
C LEU A 163 -14.15 -7.97 -0.25
N GLU A 164 -14.51 -8.97 -1.04
CA GLU A 164 -15.15 -10.19 -0.53
C GLU A 164 -14.21 -10.99 0.38
N SER A 165 -12.94 -11.13 -0.01
CA SER A 165 -11.89 -11.72 0.83
C SER A 165 -11.72 -10.95 2.15
N THR A 166 -11.84 -9.62 2.11
CA THR A 166 -11.77 -8.77 3.31
C THR A 166 -12.99 -8.95 4.20
N VAL A 167 -14.20 -8.94 3.65
CA VAL A 167 -15.44 -9.17 4.42
C VAL A 167 -15.37 -10.51 5.12
N LYS A 168 -14.96 -11.57 4.41
CA LYS A 168 -14.78 -12.91 4.98
C LYS A 168 -13.76 -12.91 6.11
N ALA A 169 -12.59 -12.30 5.89
CA ALA A 169 -11.55 -12.20 6.91
C ALA A 169 -12.00 -11.40 8.15
N VAL A 170 -12.78 -10.32 7.96
CA VAL A 170 -13.32 -9.52 9.06
C VAL A 170 -14.33 -10.33 9.86
N ASP A 171 -15.27 -10.99 9.21
CA ASP A 171 -16.29 -11.81 9.87
C ASP A 171 -15.66 -12.96 10.66
N ASP A 172 -14.77 -13.73 10.03
CA ASP A 172 -14.04 -14.83 10.67
C ASP A 172 -13.21 -14.37 11.88
N ASN A 173 -12.54 -13.22 11.77
CA ASN A 173 -11.74 -12.68 12.86
C ASN A 173 -12.60 -12.14 14.01
N LEU A 174 -13.71 -11.46 13.70
CA LEU A 174 -14.65 -10.99 14.74
C LEU A 174 -15.33 -12.14 15.45
N ALA A 175 -15.76 -13.18 14.73
CA ALA A 175 -16.33 -14.39 15.30
C ALA A 175 -15.38 -15.10 16.29
N ASN A 176 -14.07 -14.93 16.11
CA ASN A 176 -13.02 -15.49 16.96
C ASN A 176 -12.39 -14.48 17.92
N TYR A 177 -13.00 -13.32 18.11
CA TYR A 177 -12.51 -12.22 18.97
C TYR A 177 -11.10 -11.71 18.62
N ARG A 178 -10.66 -11.88 17.37
CA ARG A 178 -9.38 -11.36 16.83
C ARG A 178 -9.58 -9.99 16.22
N ILE A 179 -9.89 -9.02 17.09
CA ILE A 179 -10.30 -7.67 16.67
C ILE A 179 -9.19 -6.90 15.91
N PRO A 180 -7.91 -6.93 16.34
CA PRO A 180 -6.85 -6.24 15.61
C PRO A 180 -6.64 -6.78 14.19
N GLU A 181 -6.80 -8.08 13.99
CA GLU A 181 -6.69 -8.73 12.68
C GLU A 181 -7.83 -8.30 11.76
N ALA A 182 -9.05 -8.22 12.27
CA ALA A 182 -10.20 -7.70 11.54
C ALA A 182 -10.00 -6.22 11.13
N ALA A 183 -9.55 -5.38 12.06
CA ALA A 183 -9.24 -3.99 11.78
C ALA A 183 -8.10 -3.83 10.76
N LYS A 184 -7.05 -4.66 10.82
CA LYS A 184 -5.96 -4.66 9.86
C LYS A 184 -6.43 -5.05 8.45
N ALA A 185 -7.33 -6.02 8.34
CA ALA A 185 -7.92 -6.41 7.05
C ALA A 185 -8.69 -5.24 6.41
N LEU A 186 -9.51 -4.53 7.19
CA LEU A 186 -10.22 -3.33 6.73
C LEU A 186 -9.26 -2.22 6.28
N GLN A 187 -8.22 -1.95 7.06
CA GLN A 187 -7.22 -0.94 6.71
C GLN A 187 -6.50 -1.28 5.41
N SER A 188 -6.06 -2.53 5.24
CA SER A 188 -5.40 -2.99 4.02
C SER A 188 -6.30 -2.82 2.80
N PHE A 189 -7.58 -3.19 2.91
CA PHE A 189 -8.53 -3.01 1.81
C PHE A 189 -8.77 -1.54 1.45
N VAL A 190 -8.90 -0.66 2.44
CA VAL A 190 -9.07 0.79 2.19
C VAL A 190 -7.84 1.39 1.51
N ASP A 191 -6.64 0.94 1.88
CA ASP A 191 -5.39 1.33 1.22
C ASP A 191 -5.36 0.85 -0.24
N ASP A 192 -5.73 -0.40 -0.51
CA ASP A 192 -5.83 -0.97 -1.86
C ASP A 192 -6.85 -0.22 -2.71
N MET A 193 -8.03 0.03 -2.17
CA MET A 193 -9.11 0.77 -2.85
C MET A 193 -8.67 2.19 -3.22
N SER A 194 -8.05 2.92 -2.30
CA SER A 194 -7.64 4.32 -2.52
C SER A 194 -6.40 4.43 -3.41
N ASN A 195 -5.31 3.74 -3.01
CA ASN A 195 -3.99 3.94 -3.60
C ASN A 195 -3.79 3.19 -4.91
N TRP A 196 -4.60 2.18 -5.18
CA TRP A 196 -4.50 1.40 -6.41
C TRP A 196 -5.73 1.55 -7.28
N TYR A 197 -6.90 1.16 -6.82
CA TYR A 197 -8.08 1.20 -7.66
C TYR A 197 -8.48 2.63 -8.06
N VAL A 198 -8.73 3.52 -7.08
CA VAL A 198 -9.17 4.90 -7.37
C VAL A 198 -8.11 5.66 -8.16
N ARG A 199 -6.85 5.57 -7.74
CA ARG A 199 -5.76 6.28 -8.40
C ARG A 199 -5.61 5.87 -9.87
N ARG A 200 -5.72 4.59 -10.20
CA ARG A 200 -5.60 4.08 -11.56
C ARG A 200 -6.88 4.22 -12.39
N SER A 201 -8.02 4.35 -11.75
CA SER A 201 -9.33 4.50 -12.41
C SER A 201 -9.74 5.96 -12.60
N ARG A 202 -8.94 6.95 -12.19
CA ARG A 202 -9.32 8.38 -12.23
C ARG A 202 -9.78 8.84 -13.60
N GLU A 203 -9.09 8.45 -14.66
CA GLU A 203 -9.42 8.83 -16.04
C GLU A 203 -10.81 8.34 -16.45
N ARG A 204 -11.25 7.17 -15.96
CA ARG A 204 -12.58 6.63 -16.17
C ARG A 204 -13.65 7.56 -15.59
N PHE A 205 -13.43 8.09 -14.38
CA PHE A 205 -14.34 9.06 -13.75
C PHE A 205 -14.31 10.43 -14.43
N TRP A 206 -13.20 10.80 -15.07
CA TRP A 206 -13.06 12.05 -15.81
C TRP A 206 -13.57 11.99 -17.25
N ALA A 207 -13.77 10.81 -17.79
CA ALA A 207 -14.26 10.60 -19.14
C ALA A 207 -15.60 11.34 -19.36
N LYS A 208 -15.81 11.85 -20.58
CA LYS A 208 -17.08 12.51 -20.94
C LYS A 208 -18.18 11.48 -21.15
N GLY A 209 -19.40 11.85 -20.74
CA GLY A 209 -20.57 10.99 -20.88
C GLY A 209 -20.62 9.87 -19.85
N MET A 210 -21.61 8.99 -19.99
CA MET A 210 -21.85 7.85 -19.08
C MET A 210 -21.77 6.54 -19.87
N GLU A 211 -20.61 6.28 -20.45
CA GLU A 211 -20.33 5.03 -21.14
C GLU A 211 -20.25 3.85 -20.13
N GLN A 212 -20.42 2.64 -20.62
CA GLN A 212 -20.51 1.44 -19.76
C GLN A 212 -19.29 1.27 -18.85
N ASP A 213 -18.07 1.58 -19.32
CA ASP A 213 -16.86 1.48 -18.50
C ASP A 213 -16.89 2.45 -17.31
N LYS A 214 -17.36 3.67 -17.53
CA LYS A 214 -17.54 4.66 -16.45
C LYS A 214 -18.61 4.22 -15.44
N ILE A 215 -19.73 3.68 -15.93
CA ILE A 215 -20.79 3.12 -15.08
C ILE A 215 -20.22 1.96 -14.24
N ASN A 216 -19.44 1.08 -14.85
CA ASN A 216 -18.79 -0.03 -14.15
C ASN A 216 -17.86 0.47 -13.04
N ALA A 217 -17.07 1.51 -13.30
CA ALA A 217 -16.22 2.13 -12.29
C ALA A 217 -17.01 2.70 -11.11
N TYR A 218 -18.09 3.43 -11.40
CA TYR A 218 -18.99 3.95 -10.36
C TYR A 218 -19.63 2.84 -9.53
N MET A 219 -20.21 1.83 -10.19
CA MET A 219 -20.88 0.73 -9.49
C MET A 219 -19.92 -0.09 -8.64
N THR A 220 -18.71 -0.33 -9.13
CA THR A 220 -17.66 -1.03 -8.39
C THR A 220 -17.26 -0.25 -7.15
N LEU A 221 -16.97 1.05 -7.28
CA LEU A 221 -16.54 1.88 -6.15
C LEU A 221 -17.68 2.10 -5.16
N TYR A 222 -18.93 2.29 -5.64
CA TYR A 222 -20.11 2.38 -4.81
C TYR A 222 -20.30 1.11 -3.95
N THR A 223 -20.24 -0.07 -4.59
CA THR A 223 -20.35 -1.35 -3.91
C THR A 223 -19.25 -1.51 -2.85
N ALA A 224 -18.02 -1.17 -3.19
CA ALA A 224 -16.89 -1.24 -2.26
C ALA A 224 -17.05 -0.30 -1.06
N LEU A 225 -17.44 0.96 -1.28
CA LEU A 225 -17.64 1.95 -0.21
C LEU A 225 -18.78 1.56 0.73
N VAL A 226 -19.94 1.14 0.20
CA VAL A 226 -21.08 0.74 1.02
C VAL A 226 -20.77 -0.52 1.82
N THR A 227 -20.15 -1.51 1.20
CA THR A 227 -19.81 -2.78 1.87
C THR A 227 -18.76 -2.60 2.96
N VAL A 228 -17.67 -1.85 2.67
CA VAL A 228 -16.64 -1.58 3.69
C VAL A 228 -17.18 -0.72 4.83
N ALA A 229 -18.08 0.22 4.54
CA ALA A 229 -18.73 1.01 5.59
C ALA A 229 -19.57 0.12 6.51
N LYS A 230 -20.37 -0.82 5.97
CA LYS A 230 -21.13 -1.79 6.78
C LYS A 230 -20.21 -2.68 7.61
N ALA A 231 -19.13 -3.22 7.03
CA ALA A 231 -18.17 -4.06 7.74
C ALA A 231 -17.42 -3.30 8.85
N ALA A 232 -17.15 -2.01 8.65
CA ALA A 232 -16.44 -1.15 9.61
C ALA A 232 -17.37 -0.49 10.65
N ALA A 233 -18.68 -0.51 10.43
CA ALA A 233 -19.67 0.16 11.31
C ALA A 233 -19.55 -0.22 12.79
N PRO A 234 -19.27 -1.47 13.19
CA PRO A 234 -19.05 -1.80 14.59
C PRO A 234 -17.84 -1.11 15.22
N MET A 235 -16.85 -0.71 14.41
CA MET A 235 -15.61 -0.10 14.88
C MET A 235 -15.63 1.43 14.84
N ILE A 236 -16.13 2.02 13.76
CA ILE A 236 -16.19 3.48 13.52
C ILE A 236 -17.63 3.91 13.18
N PRO A 237 -18.56 3.83 14.16
CA PRO A 237 -20.00 3.93 13.92
C PRO A 237 -20.46 5.28 13.36
N PHE A 238 -19.84 6.39 13.73
CA PHE A 238 -20.32 7.71 13.33
C PHE A 238 -19.95 8.04 11.88
N MET A 239 -18.71 7.78 11.49
CA MET A 239 -18.25 8.04 10.14
C MET A 239 -18.96 7.13 9.11
N THR A 240 -19.17 5.87 9.46
CA THR A 240 -19.85 4.92 8.58
C THR A 240 -21.33 5.24 8.43
N GLU A 241 -21.96 5.77 9.47
CA GLU A 241 -23.33 6.29 9.39
C GLU A 241 -23.43 7.46 8.41
N ASP A 242 -22.54 8.45 8.49
CA ASP A 242 -22.50 9.58 7.54
C ASP A 242 -22.35 9.10 6.09
N ILE A 243 -21.43 8.16 5.84
CA ILE A 243 -21.24 7.57 4.51
C ILE A 243 -22.53 6.88 4.04
N TYR A 244 -23.16 6.09 4.89
CA TYR A 244 -24.39 5.38 4.57
C TYR A 244 -25.55 6.32 4.28
N GLN A 245 -25.79 7.32 5.11
CA GLN A 245 -26.85 8.30 4.92
C GLN A 245 -26.71 9.00 3.57
N ASN A 246 -25.48 9.36 3.18
CA ASN A 246 -25.23 10.05 1.92
C ASN A 246 -25.24 9.12 0.70
N LEU A 247 -24.68 7.91 0.79
CA LEU A 247 -24.58 7.01 -0.37
C LEU A 247 -25.81 6.15 -0.61
N VAL A 248 -26.52 5.76 0.47
CA VAL A 248 -27.62 4.79 0.38
C VAL A 248 -28.96 5.45 0.69
N LYS A 249 -29.10 6.00 1.89
CA LYS A 249 -30.40 6.50 2.37
C LYS A 249 -30.90 7.69 1.55
N SER A 250 -30.01 8.55 1.06
CA SER A 250 -30.36 9.72 0.24
C SER A 250 -30.95 9.36 -1.11
N ILE A 251 -30.66 8.17 -1.65
CA ILE A 251 -31.14 7.72 -2.97
C ILE A 251 -32.17 6.58 -2.90
N ASP A 252 -32.21 5.85 -1.79
CA ASP A 252 -33.19 4.77 -1.56
C ASP A 252 -33.91 4.97 -0.23
N ALA A 253 -35.12 5.53 -0.30
CA ALA A 253 -35.96 5.75 0.87
C ALA A 253 -36.39 4.45 1.56
N SER A 254 -36.40 3.31 0.87
CA SER A 254 -36.75 1.99 1.41
C SER A 254 -35.62 1.32 2.20
N ALA A 255 -34.39 1.78 2.04
CA ALA A 255 -33.24 1.27 2.81
C ALA A 255 -33.43 1.50 4.33
N PRO A 256 -32.82 0.66 5.19
CA PRO A 256 -32.88 0.86 6.64
C PRO A 256 -32.51 2.30 7.05
N GLU A 257 -33.11 2.78 8.13
CA GLU A 257 -32.94 4.17 8.59
C GLU A 257 -31.48 4.50 8.99
N SER A 258 -30.73 3.49 9.42
CA SER A 258 -29.37 3.61 9.85
C SER A 258 -28.54 2.41 9.36
N ILE A 259 -27.25 2.62 9.13
CA ILE A 259 -26.30 1.52 8.82
C ILE A 259 -26.29 0.45 9.92
N HIS A 260 -26.56 0.86 11.16
CA HIS A 260 -26.59 -0.01 12.34
C HIS A 260 -27.84 -0.91 12.43
N LEU A 261 -28.80 -0.70 11.53
CA LEU A 261 -29.98 -1.56 11.35
C LEU A 261 -29.82 -2.48 10.14
N CYS A 262 -28.72 -2.37 9.42
CA CYS A 262 -28.38 -3.28 8.33
C CYS A 262 -27.74 -4.56 8.86
N ASP A 263 -27.90 -5.66 8.12
CA ASP A 263 -27.14 -6.87 8.35
C ASP A 263 -25.66 -6.67 8.01
N PHE A 264 -24.78 -7.45 8.67
CA PHE A 264 -23.39 -7.52 8.28
C PHE A 264 -23.27 -8.01 6.83
N PRO A 265 -22.30 -7.51 6.02
CA PRO A 265 -22.21 -7.90 4.62
C PRO A 265 -22.06 -9.41 4.43
N GLU A 266 -22.83 -9.98 3.53
CA GLU A 266 -22.67 -11.36 3.09
C GLU A 266 -21.55 -11.46 2.04
N VAL A 267 -20.84 -12.58 2.03
CA VAL A 267 -19.72 -12.82 1.11
C VAL A 267 -20.23 -13.41 -0.20
N HIS A 268 -19.88 -12.80 -1.32
CA HIS A 268 -20.10 -13.33 -2.65
C HIS A 268 -18.90 -14.22 -3.05
N GLU A 269 -18.89 -15.47 -2.61
CA GLU A 269 -17.77 -16.42 -2.84
C GLU A 269 -17.37 -16.55 -4.32
N ASN A 270 -18.31 -16.37 -5.25
CA ASN A 270 -18.05 -16.43 -6.70
C ASN A 270 -17.29 -15.21 -7.26
N TRP A 271 -17.10 -14.15 -6.47
CA TRP A 271 -16.28 -13.00 -6.86
C TRP A 271 -14.84 -13.11 -6.35
N ILE A 272 -14.56 -14.05 -5.45
CA ILE A 272 -13.21 -14.27 -4.93
C ILE A 272 -12.38 -15.01 -5.97
N ASP A 273 -11.32 -14.37 -6.42
CA ASP A 273 -10.31 -14.94 -7.33
C ASP A 273 -8.93 -14.87 -6.65
N PRO A 274 -8.52 -15.95 -5.93
CA PRO A 274 -7.26 -15.97 -5.21
C PRO A 274 -6.04 -15.73 -6.11
N LYS A 275 -6.09 -16.21 -7.38
CA LYS A 275 -4.97 -16.03 -8.31
C LYS A 275 -4.82 -14.57 -8.73
N MET A 276 -5.92 -13.88 -8.99
CA MET A 276 -5.91 -12.44 -9.30
C MET A 276 -5.39 -11.61 -8.12
N GLU A 277 -5.78 -11.97 -6.90
CA GLU A 277 -5.31 -11.29 -5.68
C GLU A 277 -3.81 -11.52 -5.47
N GLU A 278 -3.31 -12.75 -5.68
CA GLU A 278 -1.90 -13.12 -5.63
C GLU A 278 -1.09 -12.36 -6.68
N ASP A 279 -1.50 -12.41 -7.96
CA ASP A 279 -0.82 -11.71 -9.06
C ASP A 279 -0.69 -10.21 -8.79
N MET A 280 -1.74 -9.60 -8.22
CA MET A 280 -1.70 -8.20 -7.86
C MET A 280 -0.79 -7.92 -6.65
N ALA A 281 -0.75 -8.81 -5.66
CA ALA A 281 0.16 -8.71 -4.53
C ALA A 281 1.62 -8.81 -4.98
N ASP A 282 1.93 -9.75 -5.86
CA ASP A 282 3.26 -9.92 -6.47
C ASP A 282 3.68 -8.67 -7.26
N LEU A 283 2.75 -8.11 -8.04
CA LEU A 283 2.97 -6.84 -8.74
C LEU A 283 3.31 -5.71 -7.77
N LEU A 284 2.56 -5.59 -6.68
CA LEU A 284 2.79 -4.54 -5.67
C LEU A 284 4.18 -4.65 -5.05
N GLU A 285 4.63 -5.87 -4.78
CA GLU A 285 5.97 -6.14 -4.25
C GLU A 285 7.06 -5.76 -5.25
N ILE A 286 6.91 -6.16 -6.52
CA ILE A 286 7.82 -5.74 -7.60
C ILE A 286 7.89 -4.21 -7.71
N VAL A 287 6.75 -3.51 -7.61
CA VAL A 287 6.72 -2.03 -7.66
C VAL A 287 7.46 -1.42 -6.47
N VAL A 288 7.29 -1.97 -5.27
CA VAL A 288 8.03 -1.50 -4.07
C VAL A 288 9.53 -1.68 -4.26
N MET A 289 9.96 -2.85 -4.72
CA MET A 289 11.38 -3.15 -4.97
C MET A 289 11.95 -2.30 -6.12
N GLY A 290 11.19 -2.11 -7.19
CA GLY A 290 11.58 -1.24 -8.29
C GLY A 290 11.77 0.23 -7.88
N ARG A 291 10.93 0.72 -6.95
CA ARG A 291 11.11 2.06 -6.35
C ARG A 291 12.36 2.12 -5.47
N ALA A 292 12.64 1.07 -4.70
CA ALA A 292 13.85 0.97 -3.91
C ALA A 292 15.09 0.98 -4.81
N ALA A 293 15.10 0.19 -5.89
CA ALA A 293 16.17 0.16 -6.87
C ALA A 293 16.40 1.53 -7.55
N ARG A 294 15.31 2.26 -7.88
CA ARG A 294 15.43 3.64 -8.38
C ARG A 294 16.08 4.58 -7.38
N ASN A 295 15.73 4.47 -6.10
CA ASN A 295 16.32 5.27 -5.04
C ASN A 295 17.80 4.96 -4.87
N THR A 296 18.18 3.68 -4.88
CA THR A 296 19.58 3.22 -4.83
C THR A 296 20.38 3.73 -6.03
N ALA A 297 19.78 3.72 -7.23
CA ALA A 297 20.37 4.28 -8.45
C ALA A 297 20.35 5.83 -8.49
N ASN A 298 19.69 6.49 -7.54
CA ASN A 298 19.47 7.94 -7.53
C ASN A 298 18.79 8.47 -8.81
N ILE A 299 17.88 7.67 -9.40
CA ILE A 299 17.11 8.02 -10.60
C ILE A 299 15.70 8.45 -10.19
N LYS A 300 15.33 9.69 -10.54
CA LYS A 300 14.00 10.23 -10.24
C LYS A 300 12.91 9.41 -10.94
N ASN A 301 11.74 9.31 -10.32
CA ASN A 301 10.64 8.52 -10.87
C ASN A 301 10.13 9.01 -12.24
N ARG A 302 10.28 10.31 -12.54
CA ARG A 302 9.92 10.89 -13.85
C ARG A 302 10.94 10.61 -14.96
N GLN A 303 12.15 10.16 -14.61
CA GLN A 303 13.12 9.72 -15.60
C GLN A 303 12.74 8.32 -16.08
N PRO A 304 12.37 8.13 -17.36
CA PRO A 304 12.12 6.80 -17.90
C PRO A 304 13.38 5.93 -17.85
N ILE A 305 13.18 4.65 -17.61
CA ILE A 305 14.21 3.61 -17.69
C ILE A 305 13.84 2.68 -18.84
N GLY A 306 14.84 2.18 -19.57
CA GLY A 306 14.62 1.27 -20.70
C GLY A 306 14.03 -0.06 -20.25
N THR A 307 14.76 -0.82 -19.46
CA THR A 307 14.37 -2.18 -19.08
C THR A 307 14.52 -2.43 -17.59
N MET A 308 13.58 -3.17 -17.03
CA MET A 308 13.68 -3.80 -15.73
C MET A 308 13.58 -5.31 -15.91
N TYR A 309 14.51 -6.03 -15.31
CA TYR A 309 14.48 -7.49 -15.25
C TYR A 309 13.95 -7.92 -13.90
N VAL A 310 13.11 -8.95 -13.90
CA VAL A 310 12.53 -9.54 -12.70
C VAL A 310 12.86 -11.02 -12.67
N LYS A 311 13.48 -11.47 -11.58
CA LYS A 311 13.65 -12.88 -11.28
C LYS A 311 12.68 -13.25 -10.16
N SER A 312 11.82 -14.22 -10.42
CA SER A 312 10.87 -14.78 -9.46
C SER A 312 10.50 -16.20 -9.86
N GLU A 313 9.85 -16.93 -8.97
CA GLU A 313 9.30 -18.27 -9.27
C GLU A 313 7.97 -18.20 -10.04
N PHE A 314 7.39 -17.02 -10.16
CA PHE A 314 6.14 -16.75 -10.88
C PHE A 314 6.39 -15.85 -12.10
N GLN A 315 5.40 -15.77 -12.97
CA GLN A 315 5.37 -14.83 -14.09
C GLN A 315 4.01 -14.13 -14.10
N LEU A 316 4.02 -12.84 -14.40
CA LEU A 316 2.81 -12.03 -14.53
C LEU A 316 2.39 -11.88 -16.00
N SER A 317 1.09 -11.83 -16.25
CA SER A 317 0.55 -11.55 -17.57
C SER A 317 0.86 -10.11 -18.03
N GLU A 318 0.72 -9.82 -19.33
CA GLU A 318 0.97 -8.50 -19.89
C GLU A 318 0.15 -7.40 -19.19
N PHE A 319 -1.08 -7.68 -18.76
CA PHE A 319 -1.90 -6.73 -18.02
C PHE A 319 -1.17 -6.19 -16.77
N TYR A 320 -0.57 -7.08 -15.98
CA TYR A 320 0.15 -6.67 -14.76
C TYR A 320 1.50 -6.03 -15.08
N LYS A 321 2.19 -6.49 -16.14
CA LYS A 321 3.43 -5.86 -16.59
C LYS A 321 3.21 -4.41 -17.03
N GLU A 322 2.12 -4.10 -17.73
CA GLU A 322 1.77 -2.72 -18.09
C GLU A 322 1.57 -1.85 -16.85
N ILE A 323 0.95 -2.37 -15.80
CA ILE A 323 0.83 -1.65 -14.53
C ILE A 323 2.21 -1.35 -13.93
N ILE A 324 3.13 -2.32 -13.93
CA ILE A 324 4.49 -2.12 -13.42
C ILE A 324 5.23 -1.05 -14.25
N LYS A 325 5.13 -1.11 -15.58
CA LYS A 325 5.73 -0.10 -16.49
C LYS A 325 5.26 1.31 -16.15
N ASP A 326 3.96 1.50 -15.98
CA ASP A 326 3.37 2.79 -15.63
C ASP A 326 3.84 3.29 -14.26
N GLU A 327 3.78 2.41 -13.24
CA GLU A 327 4.11 2.76 -11.85
C GLU A 327 5.59 3.13 -11.66
N LEU A 328 6.44 2.46 -12.41
CA LEU A 328 7.90 2.63 -12.31
C LEU A 328 8.48 3.47 -13.46
N ASN A 329 7.66 3.91 -14.40
CA ASN A 329 8.10 4.61 -15.61
C ASN A 329 9.23 3.86 -16.33
N ILE A 330 8.92 2.62 -16.73
CA ILE A 330 9.82 1.67 -17.39
C ILE A 330 9.22 1.28 -18.73
N LYS A 331 10.04 1.21 -19.79
CA LYS A 331 9.58 0.87 -21.14
C LYS A 331 9.30 -0.63 -21.29
N GLU A 332 10.11 -1.46 -20.65
CA GLU A 332 10.01 -2.92 -20.77
C GLU A 332 10.26 -3.62 -19.42
N VAL A 333 9.44 -4.62 -19.10
CA VAL A 333 9.60 -5.51 -17.96
C VAL A 333 9.82 -6.93 -18.45
N VAL A 334 10.97 -7.51 -18.15
CA VAL A 334 11.39 -8.83 -18.62
C VAL A 334 11.57 -9.77 -17.44
N PHE A 335 10.80 -10.86 -17.42
CA PHE A 335 10.99 -11.93 -16.45
C PHE A 335 12.12 -12.85 -16.91
N LYS A 336 13.07 -13.16 -16.03
CA LYS A 336 14.21 -14.05 -16.28
C LYS A 336 14.35 -15.10 -15.17
N ASP A 337 14.73 -16.30 -15.58
CA ASP A 337 15.01 -17.39 -14.62
C ASP A 337 16.31 -17.16 -13.85
N ASP A 338 17.27 -16.42 -14.41
CA ASP A 338 18.56 -16.11 -13.82
C ASP A 338 18.94 -14.64 -14.03
N ILE A 339 19.67 -14.10 -13.08
CA ILE A 339 20.22 -12.73 -13.08
C ILE A 339 21.76 -12.71 -13.14
N ALA A 340 22.38 -13.86 -13.42
CA ALA A 340 23.86 -13.96 -13.48
C ALA A 340 24.50 -12.97 -14.49
N ASP A 341 23.76 -12.60 -15.53
CA ASP A 341 24.19 -11.61 -16.54
C ASP A 341 24.42 -10.20 -15.96
N PHE A 342 23.87 -9.91 -14.77
CA PHE A 342 23.94 -8.59 -14.13
C PHE A 342 24.84 -8.55 -12.91
N ILE A 343 25.53 -9.65 -12.62
CA ILE A 343 26.44 -9.81 -11.50
C ILE A 343 27.85 -9.95 -12.06
N SER A 344 28.77 -9.21 -11.49
CA SER A 344 30.20 -9.40 -11.71
C SER A 344 30.80 -10.12 -10.51
N TYR A 345 31.60 -11.14 -10.79
CA TYR A 345 32.34 -11.83 -9.76
C TYR A 345 33.80 -11.32 -9.75
N SER A 346 34.35 -11.18 -8.56
CA SER A 346 35.77 -10.94 -8.37
C SER A 346 36.34 -11.94 -7.37
N PHE A 347 37.57 -12.35 -7.59
CA PHE A 347 38.19 -13.40 -6.83
C PHE A 347 39.42 -12.88 -6.11
N LYS A 348 39.60 -13.30 -4.86
CA LYS A 348 40.80 -13.10 -4.07
C LYS A 348 41.24 -14.44 -3.49
N PRO A 349 42.55 -14.70 -3.36
CA PRO A 349 43.01 -15.95 -2.75
C PRO A 349 42.65 -15.97 -1.26
N GLN A 350 42.10 -17.09 -0.77
CA GLN A 350 41.95 -17.35 0.64
C GLN A 350 43.32 -17.66 1.23
N MET A 351 43.89 -16.71 1.96
CA MET A 351 45.27 -16.78 2.46
C MET A 351 45.54 -18.02 3.32
N ARG A 352 44.52 -18.49 4.04
CA ARG A 352 44.62 -19.62 4.96
C ARG A 352 44.84 -20.95 4.24
N THR A 353 44.29 -21.12 3.06
CA THR A 353 44.35 -22.36 2.27
C THR A 353 45.37 -22.27 1.16
N VAL A 354 45.45 -21.13 0.46
CA VAL A 354 46.39 -20.92 -0.66
C VAL A 354 47.83 -20.70 -0.19
N GLY A 355 48.00 -20.04 0.97
CA GLY A 355 49.34 -19.78 1.51
C GLY A 355 50.20 -21.02 1.72
N PRO A 356 49.70 -22.08 2.38
CA PRO A 356 50.45 -23.36 2.54
C PRO A 356 50.70 -24.10 1.23
N LYS A 357 49.77 -24.00 0.25
CA LYS A 357 49.86 -24.69 -1.06
C LYS A 357 50.81 -23.98 -2.02
N TYR A 358 50.75 -22.66 -2.11
CA TYR A 358 51.38 -21.86 -3.17
C TYR A 358 52.05 -20.57 -2.67
N GLY A 359 52.54 -20.52 -1.44
CA GLY A 359 52.99 -19.28 -0.78
C GLY A 359 53.98 -18.42 -1.58
N LYS A 360 54.93 -19.04 -2.35
CA LYS A 360 55.86 -18.31 -3.20
C LYS A 360 55.23 -17.62 -4.40
N LEU A 361 54.09 -18.11 -4.84
CA LEU A 361 53.35 -17.60 -6.01
C LEU A 361 52.14 -16.74 -5.61
N LEU A 362 51.88 -16.55 -4.32
CA LEU A 362 50.69 -15.92 -3.79
C LEU A 362 50.42 -14.54 -4.39
N ASN A 363 51.42 -13.69 -4.52
CA ASN A 363 51.27 -12.35 -5.10
C ASN A 363 50.92 -12.41 -6.59
N LYS A 364 51.43 -13.40 -7.32
CA LYS A 364 51.10 -13.61 -8.73
C LYS A 364 49.71 -14.17 -8.88
N ILE A 365 49.31 -15.14 -8.04
CA ILE A 365 47.95 -15.66 -7.97
C ILE A 365 46.96 -14.51 -7.72
N LYS A 366 47.25 -13.63 -6.76
CA LYS A 366 46.42 -12.47 -6.46
C LYS A 366 46.26 -11.52 -7.67
N ALA A 367 47.38 -11.24 -8.36
CA ALA A 367 47.37 -10.39 -9.55
C ALA A 367 46.55 -11.02 -10.68
N THR A 368 46.80 -12.30 -10.99
CA THR A 368 46.07 -13.03 -12.02
C THR A 368 44.58 -13.09 -11.72
N LEU A 369 44.18 -13.39 -10.48
CA LEU A 369 42.77 -13.42 -10.06
C LEU A 369 42.06 -12.04 -10.21
N SER A 370 42.81 -10.94 -10.02
CA SER A 370 42.26 -9.58 -10.18
C SER A 370 42.07 -9.16 -11.64
N GLU A 371 42.75 -9.82 -12.58
CA GLU A 371 42.66 -9.55 -14.03
C GLU A 371 41.72 -10.51 -14.77
N LEU A 372 41.23 -11.55 -14.13
CA LEU A 372 40.30 -12.51 -14.73
C LEU A 372 38.94 -11.89 -15.05
N ASP A 373 38.36 -12.39 -16.15
CA ASP A 373 36.92 -12.25 -16.37
C ASP A 373 36.18 -13.09 -15.29
N GLY A 374 35.67 -12.39 -14.26
CA GLY A 374 35.11 -13.03 -13.09
C GLY A 374 33.91 -13.92 -13.42
N ASN A 375 33.10 -13.55 -14.42
CA ASN A 375 31.93 -14.33 -14.80
C ASN A 375 32.31 -15.64 -15.49
N LYS A 376 33.35 -15.63 -16.36
CA LYS A 376 33.88 -16.85 -16.98
C LYS A 376 34.53 -17.75 -15.93
N ALA A 377 35.32 -17.17 -15.04
CA ALA A 377 35.97 -17.89 -13.94
C ALA A 377 34.92 -18.55 -13.01
N MET A 378 33.81 -17.86 -12.71
CA MET A 378 32.73 -18.42 -11.91
C MET A 378 31.99 -19.54 -12.62
N ALA A 379 31.74 -19.41 -13.93
CA ALA A 379 31.16 -20.47 -14.75
C ALA A 379 32.04 -21.73 -14.79
N GLU A 380 33.34 -21.56 -14.93
CA GLU A 380 34.33 -22.65 -14.86
C GLU A 380 34.28 -23.33 -13.49
N LEU A 381 34.39 -22.55 -12.40
CA LEU A 381 34.37 -23.08 -11.03
C LEU A 381 33.07 -23.87 -10.73
N LYS A 382 31.94 -23.37 -11.17
CA LYS A 382 30.63 -24.06 -11.00
C LYS A 382 30.52 -25.35 -11.82
N SER A 383 31.13 -25.40 -13.02
CA SER A 383 31.00 -26.55 -13.92
C SER A 383 32.00 -27.67 -13.60
N THR A 384 33.22 -27.31 -13.16
CA THR A 384 34.33 -28.24 -12.95
C THR A 384 34.68 -28.47 -11.48
N GLY A 385 34.20 -27.58 -10.59
CA GLY A 385 34.61 -27.55 -9.16
C GLY A 385 35.99 -26.95 -8.88
N GLU A 386 36.70 -26.52 -9.91
CA GLU A 386 38.05 -25.99 -9.83
C GLU A 386 38.27 -24.84 -10.81
N LEU A 387 39.16 -23.90 -10.45
CA LEU A 387 39.64 -22.82 -11.30
C LEU A 387 41.13 -23.04 -11.61
N LYS A 388 41.47 -23.12 -12.90
CA LYS A 388 42.84 -23.35 -13.35
C LYS A 388 43.52 -22.07 -13.82
N LEU A 389 44.67 -21.77 -13.26
CA LEU A 389 45.47 -20.61 -13.63
C LEU A 389 46.84 -21.09 -14.14
N ASP A 390 47.32 -20.51 -15.22
CA ASP A 390 48.71 -20.67 -15.65
C ASP A 390 49.52 -19.48 -15.12
N ILE A 391 50.48 -19.77 -14.27
CA ILE A 391 51.38 -18.77 -13.70
C ILE A 391 52.82 -19.19 -13.92
N ASP A 392 53.53 -18.48 -14.79
CA ASP A 392 54.91 -18.75 -15.18
C ASP A 392 55.13 -20.16 -15.78
N GLY A 393 54.14 -20.70 -16.49
CA GLY A 393 54.18 -22.06 -17.05
C GLY A 393 53.89 -23.17 -16.04
N GLN A 394 53.42 -22.81 -14.85
CA GLN A 394 52.95 -23.75 -13.84
C GLN A 394 51.42 -23.66 -13.72
N GLU A 395 50.78 -24.81 -13.87
CA GLU A 395 49.34 -24.91 -13.63
C GLU A 395 49.02 -24.84 -12.12
N ILE A 396 48.21 -23.88 -11.72
CA ILE A 396 47.71 -23.68 -10.36
C ILE A 396 46.24 -24.05 -10.35
N VAL A 397 45.84 -24.98 -9.51
CA VAL A 397 44.44 -25.40 -9.35
C VAL A 397 43.92 -24.85 -8.03
N LEU A 398 42.86 -24.04 -8.11
CA LEU A 398 42.17 -23.46 -6.95
C LEU A 398 40.78 -24.03 -6.85
N LEU A 399 40.42 -24.51 -5.67
CA LEU A 399 39.07 -24.95 -5.34
C LEU A 399 38.27 -23.78 -4.78
N GLU A 400 36.97 -23.95 -4.65
CA GLU A 400 36.09 -22.92 -4.07
C GLU A 400 36.54 -22.46 -2.67
N GLU A 401 37.04 -23.40 -1.83
CA GLU A 401 37.59 -23.12 -0.50
C GLU A 401 38.89 -22.30 -0.52
N ASP A 402 39.59 -22.26 -1.66
CA ASP A 402 40.80 -21.50 -1.88
C ASP A 402 40.54 -20.05 -2.30
N LEU A 403 39.26 -19.69 -2.53
CA LEU A 403 38.84 -18.43 -3.09
C LEU A 403 37.95 -17.65 -2.12
N LEU A 404 38.19 -16.36 -2.01
CA LEU A 404 37.24 -15.39 -1.51
C LEU A 404 36.52 -14.80 -2.73
N ILE A 405 35.23 -15.10 -2.86
CA ILE A 405 34.41 -14.71 -3.99
C ILE A 405 33.60 -13.51 -3.56
N ASP A 406 33.90 -12.34 -4.12
CA ASP A 406 33.10 -11.13 -3.95
C ASP A 406 32.13 -11.02 -5.14
N MET A 407 30.86 -10.80 -4.85
CA MET A 407 29.84 -10.49 -5.86
C MET A 407 29.59 -8.99 -5.84
N ALA A 408 29.64 -8.36 -7.01
CA ALA A 408 29.28 -6.97 -7.21
C ALA A 408 28.27 -6.88 -8.36
N GLN A 409 27.50 -5.82 -8.37
CA GLN A 409 26.66 -5.52 -9.52
C GLN A 409 27.51 -5.08 -10.70
N MET A 410 27.08 -5.47 -11.90
CA MET A 410 27.71 -4.98 -13.13
C MET A 410 27.46 -3.49 -13.27
N GLU A 411 28.43 -2.74 -13.78
CA GLU A 411 28.29 -1.31 -14.06
C GLU A 411 27.10 -1.07 -15.01
N GLY A 412 26.26 -0.06 -14.72
CA GLY A 412 25.06 0.23 -15.49
C GLY A 412 23.81 -0.53 -15.04
N TYR A 413 23.90 -1.32 -13.98
CA TYR A 413 22.75 -2.04 -13.40
C TYR A 413 22.65 -1.81 -11.90
N VAL A 414 21.41 -1.78 -11.39
CA VAL A 414 21.13 -1.71 -9.95
C VAL A 414 20.06 -2.73 -9.61
N SER A 415 20.32 -3.55 -8.59
CA SER A 415 19.37 -4.57 -8.15
C SER A 415 18.93 -4.36 -6.70
N GLU A 416 17.69 -4.81 -6.44
CA GLU A 416 17.15 -5.00 -5.09
C GLU A 416 16.54 -6.41 -5.02
N SER A 417 16.73 -7.07 -3.89
CA SER A 417 16.30 -8.45 -3.68
C SER A 417 15.66 -8.63 -2.32
N ASP A 418 14.66 -9.50 -2.27
CA ASP A 418 14.21 -10.13 -1.05
C ASP A 418 14.38 -11.66 -1.14
N HIS A 419 13.58 -12.43 -0.36
CA HIS A 419 13.67 -13.88 -0.37
C HIS A 419 13.09 -14.56 -1.61
N THR A 420 12.20 -13.87 -2.34
CA THR A 420 11.37 -14.45 -3.42
C THR A 420 11.57 -13.75 -4.75
N ILE A 421 11.84 -12.46 -4.74
CA ILE A 421 11.92 -11.61 -5.93
C ILE A 421 13.26 -10.90 -5.98
N THR A 422 13.83 -10.78 -7.17
CA THR A 422 14.93 -9.86 -7.46
C THR A 422 14.55 -8.98 -8.64
N VAL A 423 14.69 -7.68 -8.48
CA VAL A 423 14.53 -6.71 -9.58
C VAL A 423 15.90 -6.13 -9.95
N VAL A 424 16.15 -5.98 -11.24
CA VAL A 424 17.37 -5.35 -11.77
C VAL A 424 16.97 -4.25 -12.73
N LEU A 425 17.38 -3.03 -12.46
CA LEU A 425 17.17 -1.87 -13.35
C LEU A 425 18.38 -1.70 -14.26
N ASP A 426 18.13 -1.56 -15.56
CA ASP A 426 19.12 -1.05 -16.52
C ASP A 426 19.20 0.47 -16.36
N THR A 427 20.29 0.96 -15.80
CA THR A 427 20.51 2.38 -15.53
C THR A 427 21.27 3.09 -16.65
N ASN A 428 21.53 2.40 -17.78
CA ASN A 428 22.12 2.99 -18.98
C ASN A 428 21.04 3.80 -19.74
N LEU A 429 21.01 5.09 -19.48
CA LEU A 429 20.03 5.99 -20.09
C LEU A 429 20.48 6.42 -21.49
N THR A 430 19.64 6.16 -22.48
CA THR A 430 19.85 6.69 -23.84
C THR A 430 19.53 8.18 -23.90
N PRO A 431 20.06 8.91 -24.90
CA PRO A 431 19.73 10.33 -25.09
C PRO A 431 18.21 10.58 -25.16
N GLU A 432 17.47 9.69 -25.82
CA GLU A 432 16.02 9.78 -25.98
C GLU A 432 15.29 9.63 -24.61
N LEU A 433 15.72 8.69 -23.77
CA LEU A 433 15.17 8.50 -22.42
C LEU A 433 15.46 9.72 -21.54
N ILE A 434 16.65 10.30 -21.67
CA ILE A 434 17.01 11.53 -20.94
C ILE A 434 16.12 12.68 -21.38
N GLU A 435 15.92 12.86 -22.68
CA GLU A 435 15.08 13.93 -23.24
C GLU A 435 13.61 13.76 -22.80
N GLU A 436 13.06 12.54 -22.85
CA GLU A 436 11.73 12.25 -22.32
C GLU A 436 11.63 12.58 -20.81
N GLY A 437 12.67 12.31 -20.04
CA GLY A 437 12.74 12.68 -18.62
C GLY A 437 12.65 14.19 -18.40
N PHE A 438 13.28 14.99 -19.27
CA PHE A 438 13.13 16.45 -19.26
C PHE A 438 11.70 16.89 -19.60
N VAL A 439 11.09 16.30 -20.62
CA VAL A 439 9.69 16.60 -21.00
C VAL A 439 8.73 16.37 -19.84
N ARG A 440 8.84 15.22 -19.16
CA ARG A 440 7.99 14.88 -17.99
C ARG A 440 8.21 15.83 -16.82
N GLU A 441 9.44 16.25 -16.56
CA GLU A 441 9.72 17.28 -15.54
C GLU A 441 9.17 18.64 -15.94
N LEU A 442 9.30 19.06 -17.19
CA LEU A 442 8.72 20.30 -17.71
C LEU A 442 7.20 20.34 -17.54
N VAL A 443 6.50 19.31 -17.98
CA VAL A 443 5.05 19.15 -17.79
C VAL A 443 4.67 19.30 -16.32
N SER A 444 5.38 18.60 -15.43
CA SER A 444 5.12 18.68 -13.98
C SER A 444 5.33 20.11 -13.42
N LYS A 445 6.37 20.81 -13.86
CA LYS A 445 6.62 22.19 -13.41
C LYS A 445 5.56 23.16 -13.93
N ILE A 446 5.17 23.03 -15.18
CA ILE A 446 4.10 23.83 -15.77
C ILE A 446 2.77 23.61 -15.04
N GLN A 447 2.40 22.35 -14.73
CA GLN A 447 1.20 22.05 -13.94
C GLN A 447 1.27 22.63 -12.52
N THR A 448 2.46 22.64 -11.92
CA THR A 448 2.66 23.30 -10.62
C THR A 448 2.45 24.80 -10.73
N MET A 449 2.99 25.44 -11.77
CA MET A 449 2.83 26.87 -12.01
C MET A 449 1.37 27.26 -12.29
N ARG A 450 0.62 26.44 -13.03
CA ARG A 450 -0.83 26.63 -13.22
C ARG A 450 -1.56 26.70 -11.88
N LYS A 451 -1.27 25.77 -10.99
CA LYS A 451 -1.88 25.71 -9.64
C LYS A 451 -1.47 26.91 -8.79
N GLU A 452 -0.19 27.30 -8.78
CA GLU A 452 0.31 28.45 -8.01
C GLU A 452 -0.24 29.78 -8.54
N ALA A 453 -0.47 29.86 -9.86
CA ALA A 453 -1.09 31.02 -10.50
C ALA A 453 -2.63 31.09 -10.31
N GLY A 454 -3.23 30.07 -9.67
CA GLY A 454 -4.67 30.03 -9.41
C GLY A 454 -5.53 29.73 -10.65
N PHE A 455 -4.97 29.06 -11.66
CA PHE A 455 -5.72 28.68 -12.86
C PHE A 455 -6.62 27.50 -12.60
N GLU A 456 -7.79 27.49 -13.24
CA GLU A 456 -8.70 26.36 -13.24
C GLU A 456 -8.16 25.19 -14.08
N VAL A 457 -8.64 23.98 -13.82
CA VAL A 457 -8.16 22.76 -14.50
C VAL A 457 -8.32 22.85 -16.02
N MET A 458 -9.41 23.47 -16.50
CA MET A 458 -9.74 23.56 -17.92
C MET A 458 -9.23 24.82 -18.59
N ASP A 459 -8.57 25.72 -17.85
CA ASP A 459 -8.03 26.95 -18.43
C ASP A 459 -6.97 26.61 -19.48
N LYS A 460 -7.06 27.30 -20.63
CA LYS A 460 -6.03 27.25 -21.64
C LYS A 460 -4.93 28.25 -21.32
N ILE A 461 -3.70 27.88 -21.61
CA ILE A 461 -2.54 28.69 -21.27
C ILE A 461 -1.60 28.91 -22.45
N ARG A 462 -0.75 29.92 -22.31
CA ARG A 462 0.47 30.09 -23.08
C ARG A 462 1.67 29.83 -22.14
N VAL A 463 2.65 29.08 -22.63
CA VAL A 463 3.84 28.72 -21.85
C VAL A 463 5.04 29.48 -22.44
N TYR A 464 5.86 30.04 -21.58
CA TYR A 464 7.06 30.76 -21.93
C TYR A 464 8.30 30.12 -21.32
N ALA A 465 9.43 30.15 -22.02
CA ALA A 465 10.73 29.71 -21.51
C ALA A 465 11.88 30.54 -22.06
N LYS A 466 12.84 30.87 -21.19
CA LYS A 466 14.07 31.59 -21.54
C LYS A 466 15.26 31.16 -20.69
N ASP A 467 16.44 31.65 -21.03
CA ASP A 467 17.69 31.52 -20.26
C ASP A 467 18.30 30.12 -20.27
N ASN A 468 17.83 29.17 -21.12
CA ASN A 468 18.44 27.87 -21.28
C ASN A 468 18.18 27.27 -22.67
N ASP A 469 19.19 27.22 -23.50
CA ASP A 469 19.07 26.78 -24.92
C ASP A 469 18.69 25.29 -25.02
N LYS A 470 19.17 24.43 -24.10
CA LYS A 470 18.85 23.01 -24.09
C LYS A 470 17.36 22.78 -23.79
N ILE A 471 16.85 23.44 -22.76
CA ILE A 471 15.41 23.33 -22.39
C ILE A 471 14.55 23.91 -23.51
N VAL A 472 14.93 25.04 -24.09
CA VAL A 472 14.23 25.65 -25.23
C VAL A 472 14.21 24.71 -26.45
N SER A 473 15.31 24.02 -26.73
CA SER A 473 15.38 23.03 -27.81
C SER A 473 14.44 21.84 -27.54
N ILE A 474 14.44 21.30 -26.33
CA ILE A 474 13.54 20.20 -25.92
C ILE A 474 12.07 20.62 -26.05
N MET A 475 11.73 21.82 -25.57
CA MET A 475 10.36 22.34 -25.67
C MET A 475 9.92 22.56 -27.14
N LYS A 476 10.84 22.86 -28.06
CA LYS A 476 10.53 22.94 -29.50
C LYS A 476 10.34 21.54 -30.10
N ASN A 477 11.21 20.59 -29.79
CA ASN A 477 11.16 19.23 -30.34
C ASN A 477 9.89 18.49 -29.88
N HIS A 478 9.48 18.67 -28.62
CA HIS A 478 8.33 18.00 -27.98
C HIS A 478 7.15 18.94 -27.71
N GLY A 479 7.07 20.04 -28.49
CA GLY A 479 6.09 21.10 -28.24
C GLY A 479 4.64 20.62 -28.27
N ASP A 480 4.28 19.73 -29.19
CA ASP A 480 2.91 19.22 -29.31
C ASP A 480 2.53 18.30 -28.14
N GLU A 481 3.45 17.46 -27.70
CA GLU A 481 3.27 16.62 -26.51
C GLU A 481 3.07 17.50 -25.27
N ILE A 482 3.97 18.44 -25.01
CA ILE A 482 3.87 19.34 -23.86
C ILE A 482 2.58 20.15 -23.90
N LYS A 483 2.20 20.71 -25.06
CA LYS A 483 0.95 21.48 -25.19
C LYS A 483 -0.28 20.66 -24.86
N SER A 484 -0.32 19.44 -25.33
CA SER A 484 -1.42 18.51 -25.05
C SER A 484 -1.56 18.22 -23.55
N GLU A 485 -0.45 17.91 -22.86
CA GLU A 485 -0.42 17.54 -21.44
C GLU A 485 -0.76 18.69 -20.48
N VAL A 486 -0.49 19.94 -20.89
CA VAL A 486 -0.69 21.10 -20.02
C VAL A 486 -1.81 22.03 -20.47
N LEU A 487 -2.59 21.66 -21.50
CA LEU A 487 -3.62 22.49 -22.13
C LEU A 487 -3.06 23.84 -22.64
N ALA A 488 -1.85 23.84 -23.18
CA ALA A 488 -1.25 25.03 -23.76
C ALA A 488 -1.62 25.16 -25.24
N GLU A 489 -1.96 26.39 -25.67
CA GLU A 489 -2.16 26.70 -27.09
C GLU A 489 -0.84 27.02 -27.80
N GLU A 490 0.10 27.63 -27.06
CA GLU A 490 1.37 28.08 -27.62
C GLU A 490 2.52 27.95 -26.63
N ILE A 491 3.71 27.68 -27.15
CA ILE A 491 4.98 27.74 -26.41
C ILE A 491 5.82 28.85 -27.04
N VAL A 492 6.16 29.86 -26.26
CA VAL A 492 6.96 31.01 -26.66
C VAL A 492 8.34 30.95 -26.02
N THR A 493 9.38 31.15 -26.79
CA THR A 493 10.75 31.06 -26.32
C THR A 493 11.50 32.39 -26.43
N GLY A 494 12.37 32.70 -25.49
CA GLY A 494 13.19 33.90 -25.46
C GLY A 494 12.60 35.07 -24.69
N GLU A 495 11.35 35.00 -24.28
CA GLU A 495 10.67 35.99 -23.45
C GLU A 495 9.77 35.31 -22.40
N THR A 496 9.25 36.06 -21.43
CA THR A 496 8.31 35.57 -20.41
C THR A 496 7.19 36.59 -20.21
N LYS A 497 5.97 36.07 -19.94
CA LYS A 497 4.81 36.86 -19.58
C LYS A 497 3.89 36.07 -18.65
N GLY A 498 3.21 36.74 -17.72
CA GLY A 498 2.31 36.13 -16.75
C GLY A 498 3.01 35.72 -15.47
N TYR A 499 2.63 34.55 -14.90
CA TYR A 499 3.24 34.00 -13.69
C TYR A 499 4.60 33.38 -14.01
N GLU A 500 5.68 34.04 -13.57
CA GLU A 500 7.07 33.67 -13.86
C GLU A 500 7.72 32.99 -12.66
N LYS A 501 8.53 31.93 -12.91
CA LYS A 501 9.31 31.23 -11.90
C LYS A 501 10.58 30.61 -12.47
N GLU A 502 11.68 30.70 -11.71
CA GLU A 502 12.93 30.00 -12.04
C GLU A 502 12.86 28.57 -11.51
N TRP A 503 13.28 27.63 -12.35
CA TRP A 503 13.33 26.20 -12.03
C TRP A 503 14.73 25.62 -12.27
N ASN A 504 15.08 24.62 -11.46
CA ASN A 504 16.20 23.72 -11.76
C ASN A 504 15.63 22.37 -12.18
N ILE A 505 15.76 22.04 -13.45
CA ILE A 505 15.26 20.81 -14.06
C ILE A 505 16.45 19.94 -14.44
N ASN A 506 16.69 18.86 -13.69
CA ASN A 506 17.80 17.94 -13.93
C ASN A 506 19.15 18.67 -14.08
N SER A 507 19.44 19.58 -13.15
CA SER A 507 20.63 20.45 -13.11
C SER A 507 20.67 21.57 -14.15
N GLU A 508 19.64 21.72 -14.97
CA GLU A 508 19.48 22.83 -15.91
C GLU A 508 18.60 23.92 -15.30
N LYS A 509 19.13 25.13 -15.21
CA LYS A 509 18.36 26.30 -14.76
C LYS A 509 17.62 26.91 -15.91
N VAL A 510 16.34 27.20 -15.74
CA VAL A 510 15.47 27.82 -16.75
C VAL A 510 14.45 28.74 -16.09
N THR A 511 14.18 29.85 -16.73
CA THR A 511 13.08 30.75 -16.35
C THR A 511 11.86 30.40 -17.21
N MET A 512 10.76 30.05 -16.57
CA MET A 512 9.50 29.70 -17.23
C MET A 512 8.38 30.62 -16.76
N ALA A 513 7.39 30.85 -17.63
CA ALA A 513 6.18 31.56 -17.24
C ALA A 513 4.93 30.89 -17.84
N VAL A 514 3.78 31.12 -17.19
CA VAL A 514 2.46 30.71 -17.70
C VAL A 514 1.50 31.89 -17.69
N GLU A 515 0.77 32.04 -18.77
CA GLU A 515 -0.26 33.08 -18.96
C GLU A 515 -1.58 32.39 -19.32
N ARG A 516 -2.66 32.78 -18.66
CA ARG A 516 -4.01 32.33 -19.02
C ARG A 516 -4.48 33.06 -20.28
N ILE A 517 -5.08 32.31 -21.19
CA ILE A 517 -5.63 32.84 -22.47
C ILE A 517 -7.14 32.99 -22.33
#